data_b56d330e91e16296506403ff69721bfc
#
_entry.id   b56d330e91e16296506403ff69721bfc
#
_cell.length_a   1.000
_cell.length_b   1.000
_cell.length_c   1.000
_cell.angle_alpha   90.00
_cell.angle_beta   90.00
_cell.angle_gamma   90.00
#
_symmetry.space_group_name_H-M   'P 1'
#
loop_
_entity.id
_entity.type
_entity.pdbx_description
1 polymer ?
#
loop_
_entity_poly.entity_id
_entity_poly.type
_entity_poly.pdbx_seq_one_letter_code
_entity_poly.pdbx_strand_id
1 'polypeptide(L)'
;LQSRGLGDVYKRQDVDLTEKGIADAHKAGELMKEEGFHFDKAYTSLLKRAVKTLNCVLDKMDLDWIPIEKSWRLNEKHYGSLQGLNKSETASKYGEEQVLIWRRSFDVAPHALEESDSRNPIRETRYKKVPDCDLPRTESLKDTIERILPYWKCIIFPTLTTEDELLVVAHGNSLRGIIKYLKNIPDEEIVHLNLPTAVPYVFEFDD
;
A
#
# COMPACT_ATOMS: atom_id res chain seq x y z
N LEU A 1 0.88 0.73 8.68
CA LEU A 1 1.06 -0.72 8.75
C LEU A 1 0.94 -1.38 7.38
N GLN A 2 1.87 -2.26 7.01
CA GLN A 2 1.88 -2.96 5.72
C GLN A 2 1.08 -4.26 5.78
N SER A 3 0.13 -4.43 4.83
CA SER A 3 -0.64 -5.66 4.67
C SER A 3 0.18 -6.77 3.98
N ARG A 4 -0.08 -8.03 4.35
CA ARG A 4 0.58 -9.22 3.78
C ARG A 4 -0.36 -10.08 2.95
N GLY A 5 -0.02 -10.32 1.68
CA GLY A 5 -0.65 -11.31 0.82
C GLY A 5 0.36 -12.34 0.30
N LEU A 6 -0.02 -13.20 -0.65
CA LEU A 6 0.85 -14.20 -1.28
C LEU A 6 2.16 -13.59 -1.80
N GLY A 7 3.31 -14.20 -1.46
CA GLY A 7 4.66 -13.70 -1.73
C GLY A 7 5.11 -13.78 -3.19
N ASP A 8 4.63 -14.77 -3.93
CA ASP A 8 5.26 -15.25 -5.16
C ASP A 8 4.69 -14.66 -6.46
N VAL A 9 3.67 -13.79 -6.36
CA VAL A 9 3.06 -13.11 -7.50
C VAL A 9 3.21 -11.60 -7.42
N TYR A 10 3.13 -10.92 -8.57
CA TYR A 10 3.08 -9.46 -8.63
C TYR A 10 1.72 -8.92 -8.16
N LYS A 11 1.70 -8.16 -7.08
CA LYS A 11 0.57 -7.95 -6.18
C LYS A 11 -0.23 -6.69 -6.42
N ARG A 12 -0.82 -6.48 -7.59
CA ARG A 12 -2.03 -5.65 -7.59
C ARG A 12 -3.31 -6.45 -7.82
N GLN A 13 -3.21 -7.74 -8.09
CA GLN A 13 -4.40 -8.58 -7.97
C GLN A 13 -4.93 -8.47 -6.53
N ASP A 14 -6.25 -8.44 -6.43
CA ASP A 14 -6.93 -8.34 -5.13
C ASP A 14 -6.90 -9.69 -4.40
N VAL A 15 -5.67 -10.18 -4.17
CA VAL A 15 -5.42 -11.41 -3.41
C VAL A 15 -5.79 -11.21 -1.95
N ASP A 16 -6.29 -12.27 -1.35
CA ASP A 16 -6.67 -12.28 0.06
C ASP A 16 -5.44 -12.30 0.99
N LEU A 17 -5.69 -12.08 2.28
CA LEU A 17 -4.71 -12.37 3.31
C LEU A 17 -4.47 -13.87 3.40
N THR A 18 -3.22 -14.25 3.68
CA THR A 18 -2.90 -15.60 4.13
C THR A 18 -3.26 -15.76 5.61
N GLU A 19 -3.40 -17.00 6.10
CA GLU A 19 -3.57 -17.29 7.53
C GLU A 19 -2.48 -16.63 8.38
N LYS A 20 -1.23 -16.73 7.92
CA LYS A 20 -0.11 -16.00 8.54
C LYS A 20 -0.32 -14.49 8.53
N GLY A 21 -0.85 -13.91 7.44
CA GLY A 21 -1.15 -12.48 7.35
C GLY A 21 -2.22 -12.05 8.36
N ILE A 22 -3.22 -12.88 8.61
CA ILE A 22 -4.25 -12.65 9.62
C ILE A 22 -3.63 -12.70 11.02
N ALA A 23 -2.85 -13.74 11.32
CA ALA A 23 -2.17 -13.87 12.62
C ALA A 23 -1.21 -12.71 12.89
N ASP A 24 -0.42 -12.30 11.88
CA ASP A 24 0.50 -11.15 11.98
C ASP A 24 -0.28 -9.84 12.23
N ALA A 25 -1.46 -9.66 11.60
CA ALA A 25 -2.31 -8.48 11.80
C ALA A 25 -2.93 -8.44 13.21
N HIS A 26 -3.42 -9.56 13.73
CA HIS A 26 -3.91 -9.67 15.11
C HIS A 26 -2.82 -9.32 16.11
N LYS A 27 -1.62 -9.90 15.94
CA LYS A 27 -0.47 -9.61 16.81
C LYS A 27 -0.08 -8.12 16.78
N ALA A 28 -0.13 -7.48 15.61
CA ALA A 28 0.13 -6.05 15.52
C ALA A 28 -0.91 -5.21 16.28
N GLY A 29 -2.19 -5.59 16.22
CA GLY A 29 -3.26 -4.95 16.98
C GLY A 29 -3.09 -5.12 18.48
N GLU A 30 -2.77 -6.34 18.93
CA GLU A 30 -2.47 -6.63 20.35
C GLU A 30 -1.29 -5.79 20.85
N LEU A 31 -0.19 -5.74 20.09
CA LEU A 31 0.98 -4.94 20.43
C LEU A 31 0.65 -3.45 20.55
N MET A 32 -0.05 -2.88 19.58
CA MET A 32 -0.41 -1.46 19.59
C MET A 32 -1.35 -1.13 20.77
N LYS A 33 -2.26 -2.04 21.11
CA LYS A 33 -3.12 -1.90 22.30
C LYS A 33 -2.32 -1.92 23.60
N GLU A 34 -1.36 -2.86 23.74
CA GLU A 34 -0.46 -2.98 24.90
C GLU A 34 0.42 -1.74 25.08
N GLU A 35 0.89 -1.15 23.96
CA GLU A 35 1.67 0.10 23.94
C GLU A 35 0.82 1.36 24.17
N GLY A 36 -0.50 1.23 24.29
CA GLY A 36 -1.40 2.32 24.64
C GLY A 36 -1.85 3.21 23.48
N PHE A 37 -1.66 2.78 22.23
CA PHE A 37 -2.19 3.52 21.07
C PHE A 37 -3.71 3.55 21.06
N HIS A 38 -4.27 4.71 20.67
CA HIS A 38 -5.71 4.93 20.65
C HIS A 38 -6.11 5.75 19.41
N PHE A 39 -6.36 5.06 18.30
CA PHE A 39 -6.63 5.72 17.03
C PHE A 39 -8.05 6.32 16.97
N ASP A 40 -8.14 7.54 16.45
CA ASP A 40 -9.41 8.27 16.22
C ASP A 40 -9.99 8.03 14.83
N LYS A 41 -9.13 7.75 13.85
CA LYS A 41 -9.50 7.47 12.47
C LYS A 41 -8.50 6.56 11.79
N ALA A 42 -8.98 5.75 10.85
CA ALA A 42 -8.11 4.89 10.04
C ALA A 42 -8.26 5.16 8.54
N TYR A 43 -7.15 5.00 7.81
CA TYR A 43 -7.08 5.09 6.36
C TYR A 43 -6.57 3.80 5.76
N THR A 44 -7.16 3.35 4.66
CA THR A 44 -6.68 2.15 3.96
C THR A 44 -6.95 2.21 2.46
N SER A 45 -6.39 1.24 1.73
CA SER A 45 -6.60 1.10 0.30
C SER A 45 -7.95 0.45 -0.05
N LEU A 46 -8.25 0.33 -1.35
CA LEU A 46 -9.40 -0.44 -1.84
C LEU A 46 -9.11 -1.95 -2.00
N LEU A 47 -7.88 -2.40 -1.75
CA LEU A 47 -7.52 -3.81 -1.91
C LEU A 47 -7.84 -4.60 -0.65
N LYS A 48 -8.53 -5.75 -0.84
CA LYS A 48 -9.11 -6.53 0.27
C LYS A 48 -8.09 -6.92 1.35
N ARG A 49 -6.84 -7.23 0.99
CA ARG A 49 -5.83 -7.60 1.97
C ARG A 49 -5.50 -6.46 2.95
N ALA A 50 -5.48 -5.20 2.49
CA ALA A 50 -5.26 -4.06 3.38
C ALA A 50 -6.49 -3.79 4.25
N VAL A 51 -7.69 -3.85 3.66
CA VAL A 51 -8.96 -3.73 4.40
C VAL A 51 -9.07 -4.80 5.47
N LYS A 52 -8.78 -6.06 5.15
CA LYS A 52 -8.80 -7.16 6.12
C LYS A 52 -7.73 -7.01 7.19
N THR A 53 -6.51 -6.58 6.84
CA THR A 53 -5.47 -6.28 7.83
C THR A 53 -5.95 -5.23 8.81
N LEU A 54 -6.52 -4.12 8.31
CA LEU A 54 -7.06 -3.07 9.17
C LEU A 54 -8.15 -3.61 10.09
N ASN A 55 -9.12 -4.37 9.57
CA ASN A 55 -10.20 -4.93 10.39
C ASN A 55 -9.66 -5.86 11.48
N CYS A 56 -8.67 -6.72 11.16
CA CYS A 56 -8.04 -7.58 12.16
C CYS A 56 -7.32 -6.79 13.28
N VAL A 57 -6.69 -5.67 12.91
CA VAL A 57 -6.04 -4.77 13.87
C VAL A 57 -7.06 -4.10 14.77
N LEU A 58 -8.11 -3.49 14.20
CA LEU A 58 -9.14 -2.78 14.95
C LEU A 58 -9.93 -3.71 15.87
N ASP A 59 -10.26 -4.92 15.44
CA ASP A 59 -10.89 -5.97 16.27
C ASP A 59 -10.06 -6.25 17.53
N LYS A 60 -8.73 -6.36 17.41
CA LYS A 60 -7.85 -6.59 18.56
C LYS A 60 -7.70 -5.38 19.50
N MET A 61 -7.90 -4.21 18.95
CA MET A 61 -7.83 -2.95 19.70
C MET A 61 -9.17 -2.52 20.31
N ASP A 62 -10.27 -3.24 20.02
CA ASP A 62 -11.66 -2.83 20.36
C ASP A 62 -12.03 -1.46 19.74
N LEU A 63 -11.52 -1.17 18.52
CA LEU A 63 -11.68 0.09 17.80
C LEU A 63 -12.51 -0.05 16.51
N ASP A 64 -13.34 -1.09 16.35
CA ASP A 64 -14.17 -1.31 15.17
C ASP A 64 -15.13 -0.16 14.86
N TRP A 65 -15.40 0.68 15.85
CA TRP A 65 -16.32 1.81 15.77
C TRP A 65 -15.71 3.08 15.15
N ILE A 66 -14.38 3.17 15.05
CA ILE A 66 -13.75 4.39 14.51
C ILE A 66 -14.02 4.59 13.02
N PRO A 67 -14.06 5.83 12.51
CA PRO A 67 -14.22 6.11 11.09
C PRO A 67 -13.08 5.50 10.25
N ILE A 68 -13.44 4.81 9.16
CA ILE A 68 -12.49 4.25 8.19
C ILE A 68 -12.68 4.92 6.84
N GLU A 69 -11.64 5.52 6.30
CA GLU A 69 -11.64 6.06 4.95
C GLU A 69 -10.82 5.18 4.00
N LYS A 70 -11.41 4.81 2.87
CA LYS A 70 -10.78 3.96 1.85
C LYS A 70 -10.49 4.75 0.59
N SER A 71 -9.23 4.71 0.12
CA SER A 71 -8.84 5.40 -1.10
C SER A 71 -8.02 4.52 -2.04
N TRP A 72 -8.33 4.58 -3.34
CA TRP A 72 -7.52 3.93 -4.37
C TRP A 72 -6.09 4.50 -4.41
N ARG A 73 -5.91 5.75 -3.97
CA ARG A 73 -4.60 6.39 -3.90
C ARG A 73 -3.64 5.69 -2.93
N LEU A 74 -4.15 4.92 -1.97
CA LEU A 74 -3.36 4.07 -1.07
C LEU A 74 -3.13 2.64 -1.59
N ASN A 75 -3.64 2.28 -2.79
CA ASN A 75 -3.40 0.97 -3.39
C ASN A 75 -1.91 0.68 -3.59
N GLU A 76 -1.56 -0.60 -3.67
CA GLU A 76 -0.22 -1.02 -4.06
C GLU A 76 0.14 -0.51 -5.46
N LYS A 77 1.44 -0.31 -5.72
CA LYS A 77 1.99 0.03 -7.02
C LYS A 77 1.43 -0.87 -8.12
N HIS A 78 1.06 -0.29 -9.25
CA HIS A 78 0.59 -1.06 -10.39
C HIS A 78 1.75 -1.64 -11.20
N TYR A 79 1.84 -2.97 -11.21
CA TYR A 79 2.93 -3.68 -11.89
C TYR A 79 2.70 -3.90 -13.39
N GLY A 80 1.78 -3.15 -14.01
CA GLY A 80 1.51 -3.23 -15.44
C GLY A 80 1.21 -4.66 -15.90
N SER A 81 1.79 -5.05 -17.03
CA SER A 81 1.61 -6.39 -17.61
C SER A 81 2.15 -7.53 -16.73
N LEU A 82 3.00 -7.24 -15.75
CA LEU A 82 3.50 -8.24 -14.80
C LEU A 82 2.46 -8.62 -13.73
N GLN A 83 1.37 -7.86 -13.60
CA GLN A 83 0.37 -8.11 -12.59
C GLN A 83 -0.19 -9.54 -12.67
N GLY A 84 -0.12 -10.26 -11.56
CA GLY A 84 -0.62 -11.64 -11.45
C GLY A 84 0.33 -12.71 -11.97
N LEU A 85 1.44 -12.35 -12.58
CA LEU A 85 2.45 -13.32 -13.02
C LEU A 85 3.27 -13.81 -11.82
N ASN A 86 3.71 -15.07 -11.91
CA ASN A 86 4.66 -15.63 -10.97
C ASN A 86 6.03 -14.95 -11.13
N LYS A 87 6.69 -14.63 -10.02
CA LYS A 87 7.97 -13.89 -10.04
C LYS A 87 9.11 -14.71 -10.65
N SER A 88 9.18 -16.02 -10.37
CA SER A 88 10.23 -16.89 -10.90
C SER A 88 10.05 -17.11 -12.39
N GLU A 89 8.83 -17.33 -12.87
CA GLU A 89 8.52 -17.45 -14.30
C GLU A 89 8.81 -16.16 -15.06
N THR A 90 8.50 -15.01 -14.45
CA THR A 90 8.79 -13.70 -15.02
C THR A 90 10.30 -13.46 -15.11
N ALA A 91 11.06 -13.84 -14.08
CA ALA A 91 12.51 -13.75 -14.08
C ALA A 91 13.13 -14.66 -15.15
N SER A 92 12.59 -15.87 -15.35
CA SER A 92 13.03 -16.77 -16.42
C SER A 92 12.76 -16.21 -17.82
N LYS A 93 11.68 -15.44 -17.98
CA LYS A 93 11.27 -14.87 -19.28
C LYS A 93 12.02 -13.58 -19.66
N TYR A 94 12.21 -12.68 -18.68
CA TYR A 94 12.73 -11.33 -18.92
C TYR A 94 14.15 -11.11 -18.35
N GLY A 95 14.71 -12.08 -17.66
CA GLY A 95 15.96 -11.97 -16.92
C GLY A 95 15.77 -11.41 -15.53
N GLU A 96 16.56 -11.87 -14.57
CA GLU A 96 16.48 -11.44 -13.16
C GLU A 96 16.80 -9.95 -13.00
N GLU A 97 17.77 -9.44 -13.74
CA GLU A 97 18.21 -8.04 -13.71
C GLU A 97 17.06 -7.11 -14.12
N GLN A 98 16.42 -7.38 -15.26
CA GLN A 98 15.29 -6.55 -15.73
C GLN A 98 14.12 -6.59 -14.77
N VAL A 99 13.82 -7.76 -14.19
CA VAL A 99 12.75 -7.91 -13.19
C VAL A 99 13.11 -7.14 -11.91
N LEU A 100 14.37 -7.15 -11.51
CA LEU A 100 14.85 -6.38 -10.34
C LEU A 100 14.69 -4.88 -10.59
N ILE A 101 15.04 -4.38 -11.78
CA ILE A 101 14.85 -2.98 -12.17
C ILE A 101 13.38 -2.60 -12.04
N TRP A 102 12.44 -3.33 -12.64
CA TRP A 102 11.01 -3.03 -12.54
C TRP A 102 10.45 -3.07 -11.11
N ARG A 103 11.06 -3.86 -10.25
CA ARG A 103 10.61 -4.00 -8.84
C ARG A 103 11.18 -2.94 -7.91
N ARG A 104 12.41 -2.50 -8.15
CA ARG A 104 13.20 -1.72 -7.20
C ARG A 104 13.57 -0.32 -7.68
N SER A 105 13.66 -0.09 -8.98
CA SER A 105 13.99 1.23 -9.51
C SER A 105 12.95 2.28 -9.07
N PHE A 106 13.43 3.50 -8.92
CA PHE A 106 12.59 4.64 -8.52
C PHE A 106 11.65 5.05 -9.66
N ASP A 107 12.15 5.17 -10.88
CA ASP A 107 11.49 5.81 -12.03
C ASP A 107 11.19 4.88 -13.21
N VAL A 108 11.61 3.61 -13.16
CA VAL A 108 11.33 2.66 -14.24
C VAL A 108 10.08 1.84 -13.94
N ALA A 109 9.02 2.04 -14.74
CA ALA A 109 7.79 1.27 -14.67
C ALA A 109 7.87 0.01 -15.53
N PRO A 110 7.18 -1.09 -15.16
CA PRO A 110 6.92 -2.21 -16.07
C PRO A 110 6.07 -1.78 -17.26
N HIS A 111 6.00 -2.63 -18.30
CA HIS A 111 5.12 -2.38 -19.43
C HIS A 111 3.66 -2.19 -19.01
N ALA A 112 3.01 -1.17 -19.56
CA ALA A 112 1.61 -0.87 -19.25
C ALA A 112 0.69 -2.02 -19.72
N LEU A 113 -0.45 -2.18 -19.03
CA LEU A 113 -1.55 -3.00 -19.53
C LEU A 113 -2.17 -2.36 -20.77
N GLU A 114 -2.51 -3.19 -21.74
CA GLU A 114 -3.33 -2.77 -22.88
C GLU A 114 -4.72 -2.33 -22.40
N GLU A 115 -5.38 -1.45 -23.14
CA GLU A 115 -6.72 -0.98 -22.81
C GLU A 115 -7.76 -2.12 -22.78
N SER A 116 -7.59 -3.08 -23.68
CA SER A 116 -8.43 -4.27 -23.78
C SER A 116 -8.20 -5.32 -22.70
N ASP A 117 -7.09 -5.23 -21.95
CA ASP A 117 -6.73 -6.23 -20.94
C ASP A 117 -7.80 -6.31 -19.84
N SER A 118 -8.23 -7.53 -19.51
CA SER A 118 -9.25 -7.77 -18.48
C SER A 118 -8.82 -7.32 -17.09
N ARG A 119 -7.52 -7.18 -16.84
CA ARG A 119 -6.93 -6.71 -15.58
C ARG A 119 -6.85 -5.19 -15.48
N ASN A 120 -7.28 -4.46 -16.51
CA ASN A 120 -7.26 -3.01 -16.52
C ASN A 120 -8.22 -2.49 -15.43
N PRO A 121 -7.77 -1.61 -14.52
CA PRO A 121 -8.57 -1.10 -13.40
C PRO A 121 -9.87 -0.41 -13.81
N ILE A 122 -9.94 0.18 -15.00
CA ILE A 122 -11.16 0.83 -15.51
C ILE A 122 -12.36 -0.13 -15.59
N ARG A 123 -12.11 -1.44 -15.65
CA ARG A 123 -13.14 -2.49 -15.73
C ARG A 123 -13.66 -2.92 -14.36
N GLU A 124 -13.02 -2.47 -13.27
CA GLU A 124 -13.39 -2.86 -11.92
C GLU A 124 -14.42 -1.90 -11.32
N THR A 125 -15.56 -2.42 -10.86
CA THR A 125 -16.66 -1.63 -10.28
C THR A 125 -16.22 -0.74 -9.13
N ARG A 126 -15.17 -1.13 -8.38
CA ARG A 126 -14.66 -0.36 -7.24
C ARG A 126 -14.08 1.00 -7.66
N TYR A 127 -13.68 1.16 -8.92
CA TYR A 127 -13.10 2.40 -9.46
C TYR A 127 -14.06 3.23 -10.31
N LYS A 128 -15.34 2.84 -10.44
CA LYS A 128 -16.34 3.50 -11.32
C LYS A 128 -16.54 5.00 -11.06
N LYS A 129 -16.09 5.51 -9.91
CA LYS A 129 -16.17 6.94 -9.55
C LYS A 129 -14.84 7.67 -9.76
N VAL A 130 -13.81 6.98 -10.18
CA VAL A 130 -12.48 7.54 -10.46
C VAL A 130 -12.40 7.80 -11.96
N PRO A 131 -11.98 8.98 -12.41
CA PRO A 131 -11.74 9.23 -13.83
C PRO A 131 -10.75 8.23 -14.41
N ASP A 132 -11.01 7.73 -15.61
CA ASP A 132 -10.20 6.70 -16.25
C ASP A 132 -8.73 7.15 -16.43
N CYS A 133 -8.52 8.45 -16.68
CA CYS A 133 -7.18 9.05 -16.80
C CYS A 133 -6.37 9.03 -15.51
N ASP A 134 -7.02 8.93 -14.35
CA ASP A 134 -6.35 8.87 -13.05
C ASP A 134 -5.96 7.44 -12.67
N LEU A 135 -6.54 6.44 -13.33
CA LEU A 135 -6.27 5.03 -13.01
C LEU A 135 -5.03 4.52 -13.73
N PRO A 136 -3.96 4.15 -12.99
CA PRO A 136 -2.72 3.74 -13.62
C PRO A 136 -2.85 2.36 -14.29
N ARG A 137 -2.30 2.21 -15.49
CA ARG A 137 -2.11 0.93 -16.19
C ARG A 137 -0.73 0.32 -15.91
N THR A 138 0.17 1.11 -15.34
CA THR A 138 1.49 0.74 -14.81
C THR A 138 2.00 1.86 -13.94
N GLU A 139 2.90 1.57 -13.02
CA GLU A 139 3.55 2.58 -12.16
C GLU A 139 5.01 2.20 -11.88
N SER A 140 5.89 3.19 -11.90
CA SER A 140 7.14 3.21 -11.15
C SER A 140 6.86 3.54 -9.68
N LEU A 141 7.90 3.53 -8.83
CA LEU A 141 7.75 4.04 -7.46
C LEU A 141 7.45 5.54 -7.45
N LYS A 142 8.08 6.30 -8.35
CA LYS A 142 7.84 7.73 -8.56
C LYS A 142 6.37 8.02 -8.85
N ASP A 143 5.77 7.34 -9.83
CA ASP A 143 4.35 7.49 -10.19
C ASP A 143 3.43 7.16 -8.99
N THR A 144 3.77 6.11 -8.23
CA THR A 144 3.05 5.74 -7.01
C THR A 144 3.09 6.87 -5.98
N ILE A 145 4.24 7.52 -5.79
CA ILE A 145 4.40 8.65 -4.88
C ILE A 145 3.62 9.86 -5.37
N GLU A 146 3.69 10.20 -6.65
CA GLU A 146 2.97 11.32 -7.25
C GLU A 146 1.45 11.19 -7.07
N ARG A 147 0.91 9.97 -7.09
CA ARG A 147 -0.51 9.72 -6.83
C ARG A 147 -0.89 9.78 -5.34
N ILE A 148 0.02 9.42 -4.43
CA ILE A 148 -0.24 9.34 -2.99
C ILE A 148 -0.08 10.70 -2.31
N LEU A 149 0.94 11.46 -2.65
CA LEU A 149 1.28 12.69 -1.94
C LEU A 149 0.17 13.74 -1.91
N PRO A 150 -0.59 13.99 -2.98
CA PRO A 150 -1.74 14.90 -2.90
C PRO A 150 -2.79 14.42 -1.89
N TYR A 151 -3.05 13.12 -1.83
CA TYR A 151 -4.00 12.54 -0.87
C TYR A 151 -3.47 12.63 0.57
N TRP A 152 -2.19 12.36 0.77
CA TRP A 152 -1.54 12.55 2.06
C TRP A 152 -1.64 14.01 2.51
N LYS A 153 -1.19 14.96 1.68
CA LYS A 153 -1.10 16.38 2.03
C LYS A 153 -2.46 17.06 2.22
N CYS A 154 -3.46 16.69 1.42
CA CYS A 154 -4.73 17.39 1.38
C CYS A 154 -5.84 16.70 2.18
N ILE A 155 -5.70 15.40 2.49
CA ILE A 155 -6.74 14.62 3.16
C ILE A 155 -6.26 14.01 4.47
N ILE A 156 -5.15 13.24 4.47
CA ILE A 156 -4.70 12.53 5.67
C ILE A 156 -4.06 13.50 6.66
N PHE A 157 -3.02 14.22 6.23
CA PHE A 157 -2.26 15.10 7.11
C PHE A 157 -3.10 16.20 7.77
N PRO A 158 -4.06 16.87 7.09
CA PRO A 158 -4.91 17.87 7.73
C PRO A 158 -5.86 17.33 8.81
N THR A 159 -6.06 16.02 8.89
CA THR A 159 -6.84 15.42 9.98
C THR A 159 -6.01 15.10 11.22
N LEU A 160 -4.68 15.22 11.13
CA LEU A 160 -3.81 15.19 12.30
C LEU A 160 -3.94 16.54 13.03
N THR A 161 -4.34 16.46 14.28
CA THR A 161 -4.28 17.57 15.25
C THR A 161 -3.39 17.13 16.38
N THR A 162 -3.11 18.01 17.34
CA THR A 162 -2.29 17.70 18.52
C THR A 162 -2.86 16.58 19.41
N GLU A 163 -4.13 16.21 19.22
CA GLU A 163 -4.83 15.20 20.01
C GLU A 163 -5.22 13.95 19.21
N ASP A 164 -5.05 13.96 17.85
CA ASP A 164 -5.50 12.86 16.99
C ASP A 164 -4.39 11.85 16.72
N GLU A 165 -4.72 10.58 16.89
CA GLU A 165 -3.90 9.46 16.43
C GLU A 165 -4.53 8.81 15.19
N LEU A 166 -3.78 8.74 14.08
CA LEU A 166 -4.26 8.16 12.82
C LEU A 166 -3.56 6.84 12.50
N LEU A 167 -4.34 5.85 12.09
CA LEU A 167 -3.83 4.58 11.59
C LEU A 167 -3.90 4.51 10.06
N VAL A 168 -2.76 4.31 9.40
CA VAL A 168 -2.70 4.08 7.95
C VAL A 168 -2.27 2.63 7.67
N VAL A 169 -3.18 1.83 7.11
CA VAL A 169 -2.90 0.44 6.70
C VAL A 169 -2.92 0.33 5.19
N ALA A 170 -1.77 0.09 4.58
CA ALA A 170 -1.62 0.08 3.13
C ALA A 170 -0.61 -0.99 2.65
N HIS A 171 0.22 -0.68 1.67
CA HIS A 171 1.09 -1.62 0.99
C HIS A 171 2.53 -1.13 0.96
N GLY A 172 3.46 -2.05 0.66
CA GLY A 172 4.88 -1.76 0.70
C GLY A 172 5.29 -0.53 -0.11
N ASN A 173 4.87 -0.41 -1.37
CA ASN A 173 5.28 0.75 -2.17
C ASN A 173 4.49 2.02 -1.83
N SER A 174 3.21 1.91 -1.48
CA SER A 174 2.44 3.08 -1.05
C SER A 174 2.97 3.68 0.26
N LEU A 175 3.28 2.84 1.25
CA LEU A 175 3.87 3.30 2.52
C LEU A 175 5.30 3.83 2.33
N ARG A 176 6.11 3.22 1.45
CA ARG A 176 7.43 3.76 1.09
C ARG A 176 7.34 5.18 0.54
N GLY A 177 6.31 5.48 -0.25
CA GLY A 177 6.08 6.82 -0.76
C GLY A 177 5.84 7.84 0.35
N ILE A 178 5.01 7.51 1.31
CA ILE A 178 4.72 8.36 2.48
C ILE A 178 5.98 8.53 3.33
N ILE A 179 6.67 7.43 3.67
CA ILE A 179 7.89 7.45 4.49
C ILE A 179 9.00 8.24 3.81
N LYS A 180 9.18 8.08 2.48
CA LYS A 180 10.14 8.87 1.71
C LYS A 180 9.90 10.36 1.88
N TYR A 181 8.66 10.78 1.77
CA TYR A 181 8.28 12.18 1.94
C TYR A 181 8.54 12.67 3.38
N LEU A 182 8.08 11.93 4.38
CA LEU A 182 8.20 12.32 5.80
C LEU A 182 9.66 12.37 6.27
N LYS A 183 10.50 11.46 5.81
CA LYS A 183 11.93 11.37 6.20
C LYS A 183 12.87 12.05 5.21
N ASN A 184 12.35 12.66 4.16
CA ASN A 184 13.14 13.27 3.08
C ASN A 184 14.23 12.35 2.53
N ILE A 185 13.87 11.06 2.29
CA ILE A 185 14.82 10.05 1.81
C ILE A 185 15.15 10.31 0.34
N PRO A 186 16.43 10.33 -0.08
CA PRO A 186 16.85 10.46 -1.47
C PRO A 186 16.29 9.35 -2.38
N ASP A 187 16.22 9.62 -3.69
CA ASP A 187 15.66 8.69 -4.68
C ASP A 187 16.49 7.39 -4.78
N GLU A 188 17.80 7.50 -4.66
CA GLU A 188 18.74 6.38 -4.67
C GLU A 188 18.66 5.52 -3.39
N GLU A 189 18.28 6.09 -2.27
CA GLU A 189 18.20 5.38 -1.00
C GLU A 189 16.86 4.66 -0.79
N ILE A 190 15.76 5.21 -1.34
CA ILE A 190 14.42 4.63 -1.14
C ILE A 190 14.30 3.20 -1.66
N VAL A 191 15.10 2.84 -2.67
CA VAL A 191 15.11 1.48 -3.25
C VAL A 191 15.58 0.42 -2.25
N HIS A 192 16.37 0.82 -1.25
CA HIS A 192 16.90 -0.04 -0.20
C HIS A 192 16.00 -0.11 1.03
N LEU A 193 15.03 0.81 1.18
CA LEU A 193 14.12 0.78 2.31
C LEU A 193 13.24 -0.48 2.26
N ASN A 194 13.40 -1.34 3.24
CA ASN A 194 12.58 -2.54 3.39
C ASN A 194 11.62 -2.36 4.57
N LEU A 195 10.33 -2.46 4.30
CA LEU A 195 9.29 -2.38 5.32
C LEU A 195 8.87 -3.80 5.69
N PRO A 196 9.11 -4.25 6.93
CA PRO A 196 8.59 -5.53 7.39
C PRO A 196 7.06 -5.51 7.42
N THR A 197 6.46 -6.67 7.17
CA THR A 197 5.01 -6.84 7.17
C THR A 197 4.48 -6.86 8.60
N ALA A 198 3.36 -6.19 8.85
CA ALA A 198 2.68 -6.14 10.15
C ALA A 198 3.56 -5.60 11.30
N VAL A 199 4.54 -4.77 10.97
CA VAL A 199 5.30 -3.99 11.95
C VAL A 199 4.84 -2.55 11.88
N PRO A 200 4.30 -1.96 12.95
CA PRO A 200 3.93 -0.55 12.99
C PRO A 200 5.16 0.35 12.85
N TYR A 201 5.02 1.43 12.06
CA TYR A 201 5.95 2.56 12.03
C TYR A 201 5.22 3.75 12.63
N VAL A 202 5.78 4.31 13.70
CA VAL A 202 5.22 5.46 14.41
C VAL A 202 5.93 6.72 13.93
N PHE A 203 5.14 7.75 13.66
CA PHE A 203 5.62 9.10 13.36
C PHE A 203 4.93 10.05 14.33
N GLU A 204 5.72 10.82 15.04
CA GLU A 204 5.26 11.91 15.89
C GLU A 204 5.46 13.22 15.11
N PHE A 205 4.50 14.11 15.20
CA PHE A 205 4.52 15.41 14.55
C PHE A 205 4.47 16.48 15.62
N ASP A 206 5.45 17.36 15.64
CA ASP A 206 5.48 18.55 16.48
C ASP A 206 4.57 19.65 15.87
N ASP A 207 4.05 20.55 16.71
CA ASP A 207 3.21 21.70 16.34
C ASP A 207 3.95 22.71 15.43
#